data_bfdb2102e8d845743921994c287a7241
#
_entry.id   bfdb2102e8d845743921994c287a7241
#
_cell.length_a   1.000
_cell.length_b   1.000
_cell.length_c   1.000
_cell.angle_alpha   90.00
_cell.angle_beta   90.00
_cell.angle_gamma   90.00
#
_symmetry.space_group_name_H-M   'P 1'
#
loop_
_entity.id
_entity.type
_entity.pdbx_description
1 polymer ?
#
loop_
_entity_poly.entity_id
_entity_poly.type
_entity_poly.pdbx_seq_one_letter_code
_entity_poly.pdbx_strand_id
1 'polypeptide(L)'
;KQTAYPVCGQGFTLTAALPAPVDGWEVGAYGIRTPVLARAETLPPETLDLVLAPCTAFDEAGRRVGMGKGYYDRFLPRCARAAVYGIAYEAQKVDAAAAGPLDVRLDGIITERGIYTWK
;
A
#
# COMPACT_ATOMS: atom_id res chain seq x y z
N LYS A 1 11.90 10.90 10.45
CA LYS A 1 10.91 10.03 9.80
C LYS A 1 11.59 9.11 8.80
N GLN A 2 11.08 7.90 8.70
CA GLN A 2 11.62 6.90 7.78
C GLN A 2 10.54 6.52 6.77
N THR A 3 10.98 6.31 5.53
CA THR A 3 10.12 5.83 4.45
C THR A 3 10.53 4.42 4.09
N ALA A 4 9.62 3.47 4.32
CA ALA A 4 9.81 2.09 3.89
C ALA A 4 9.11 1.85 2.56
N TYR A 5 9.60 0.89 1.81
CA TYR A 5 9.07 0.55 0.49
C TYR A 5 8.62 -0.90 0.48
N PRO A 6 7.55 -1.22 -0.26
CA PRO A 6 7.03 -2.59 -0.28
C PRO A 6 7.92 -3.51 -1.12
N VAL A 7 8.17 -4.70 -0.60
CA VAL A 7 8.82 -5.77 -1.35
C VAL A 7 7.84 -6.93 -1.39
N CYS A 8 7.51 -7.37 -2.62
CA CYS A 8 6.62 -8.50 -2.84
C CYS A 8 7.38 -9.81 -2.64
N GLY A 9 6.81 -10.71 -1.87
CA GLY A 9 7.37 -12.02 -1.60
C GLY A 9 6.46 -13.15 -2.04
N GLN A 10 6.84 -14.37 -1.70
CA GLN A 10 6.05 -15.56 -1.99
C GLN A 10 4.75 -15.55 -1.19
N GLY A 11 3.71 -16.23 -1.73
CA GLY A 11 2.42 -16.29 -1.07
C GLY A 11 1.69 -14.96 -1.02
N PHE A 12 2.00 -14.05 -1.94
CA PHE A 12 1.40 -12.71 -2.02
C PHE A 12 1.61 -11.89 -0.74
N THR A 13 2.80 -12.04 -0.15
CA THR A 13 3.19 -11.27 1.04
C THR A 13 3.88 -9.97 0.66
N LEU A 14 3.70 -8.95 1.50
CA LEU A 14 4.44 -7.70 1.44
C LEU A 14 5.34 -7.56 2.65
N THR A 15 6.53 -7.03 2.42
CA THR A 15 7.47 -6.65 3.48
C THR A 15 7.77 -5.18 3.35
N ALA A 16 7.67 -4.43 4.44
CA ALA A 16 8.08 -3.03 4.49
C ALA A 16 9.60 -2.99 4.71
N ALA A 17 10.32 -2.43 3.76
CA ALA A 17 11.78 -2.47 3.75
C ALA A 17 12.39 -1.08 3.69
N LEU A 18 13.42 -0.86 4.51
CA LEU A 18 14.29 0.31 4.44
C LEU A 18 15.50 -0.08 3.61
N PRO A 19 15.66 0.43 2.38
CA PRO A 19 16.78 0.03 1.53
C PRO A 19 18.12 0.49 2.11
N ALA A 20 19.16 -0.30 1.89
CA ALA A 20 20.50 0.08 2.27
C ALA A 20 20.91 1.37 1.55
N PRO A 21 21.75 2.24 2.18
CA PRO A 21 22.18 3.49 1.55
C PRO A 21 23.01 3.29 0.28
N VAL A 22 23.74 2.18 0.20
CA VAL A 22 24.58 1.85 -0.96
C VAL A 22 24.11 0.51 -1.53
N ASP A 23 23.90 0.48 -2.85
CA ASP A 23 23.45 -0.72 -3.56
C ASP A 23 22.19 -1.35 -2.97
N GLY A 24 21.31 -0.51 -2.43
CA GLY A 24 20.08 -0.95 -1.76
C GLY A 24 18.90 -1.21 -2.70
N TRP A 25 19.04 -0.95 -3.99
CA TRP A 25 17.96 -1.06 -4.96
C TRP A 25 18.34 -1.99 -6.11
N GLU A 26 17.35 -2.69 -6.62
CA GLU A 26 17.49 -3.54 -7.81
C GLU A 26 16.24 -3.38 -8.69
N VAL A 27 16.32 -3.86 -9.92
CA VAL A 27 15.16 -3.88 -10.82
C VAL A 27 14.41 -5.18 -10.59
N GLY A 28 13.17 -5.06 -10.15
CA GLY A 28 12.28 -6.20 -9.92
C GLY A 28 11.38 -6.50 -11.12
N ALA A 29 10.26 -7.16 -10.85
CA ALA A 29 9.27 -7.49 -11.86
C ALA A 29 8.74 -6.23 -12.56
N TYR A 30 8.45 -6.36 -13.84
CA TYR A 30 7.92 -5.27 -14.69
C TYR A 30 8.84 -4.06 -14.79
N GLY A 31 10.14 -4.21 -14.55
CA GLY A 31 11.09 -3.12 -14.62
C GLY A 31 10.98 -2.11 -13.45
N ILE A 32 10.23 -2.43 -12.42
CA ILE A 32 10.02 -1.54 -11.26
C ILE A 32 11.18 -1.73 -10.29
N ARG A 33 11.75 -0.61 -9.83
CA ARG A 33 12.81 -0.66 -8.81
C ARG A 33 12.25 -1.07 -7.46
N THR A 34 12.97 -1.94 -6.79
CA THR A 34 12.58 -2.46 -5.48
C THR A 34 13.82 -2.53 -4.57
N PRO A 35 13.66 -2.39 -3.24
CA PRO A 35 14.77 -2.62 -2.33
C PRO A 35 15.33 -4.03 -2.43
N VAL A 36 16.64 -4.14 -2.28
CA VAL A 36 17.30 -5.45 -2.17
C VAL A 36 17.02 -5.98 -0.77
N LEU A 37 16.13 -6.95 -0.64
CA LEU A 37 15.65 -7.42 0.65
C LEU A 37 16.77 -7.97 1.54
N ALA A 38 17.74 -8.66 0.95
CA ALA A 38 18.87 -9.22 1.70
C ALA A 38 19.75 -8.16 2.36
N ARG A 39 19.67 -6.92 1.91
CA ARG A 39 20.45 -5.80 2.44
C ARG A 39 19.61 -4.77 3.18
N ALA A 40 18.28 -4.96 3.20
CA ALA A 40 17.35 -4.01 3.77
C ALA A 40 17.08 -4.32 5.24
N GLU A 41 16.80 -3.28 6.01
CA GLU A 41 16.15 -3.43 7.29
C GLU A 41 14.66 -3.58 7.05
N THR A 42 14.00 -4.54 7.68
CA THR A 42 12.56 -4.73 7.55
C THR A 42 11.84 -4.21 8.78
N LEU A 43 10.66 -3.64 8.56
CA LEU A 43 9.83 -3.10 9.64
C LEU A 43 8.58 -3.97 9.80
N PRO A 44 8.24 -4.35 11.05
CA PRO A 44 6.96 -5.02 11.29
C PRO A 44 5.79 -4.10 10.88
N PRO A 45 4.76 -4.63 10.22
CA PRO A 45 3.60 -3.81 9.84
C PRO A 45 2.95 -3.09 11.01
N GLU A 46 2.99 -3.68 12.19
CA GLU A 46 2.40 -3.14 13.42
C GLU A 46 3.04 -1.83 13.88
N THR A 47 4.24 -1.53 13.39
CA THR A 47 5.00 -0.31 13.76
C THR A 47 4.78 0.85 12.80
N LEU A 48 4.09 0.63 11.69
CA LEU A 48 3.89 1.68 10.68
C LEU A 48 2.85 2.69 11.16
N ASP A 49 3.12 3.98 10.90
CA ASP A 49 2.23 5.08 11.27
C ASP A 49 1.33 5.50 10.12
N LEU A 50 1.80 5.33 8.89
CA LEU A 50 1.09 5.73 7.68
C LEU A 50 1.41 4.75 6.57
N VAL A 51 0.38 4.29 5.88
CA VAL A 51 0.53 3.47 4.68
C VAL A 51 -0.15 4.16 3.51
N LEU A 52 0.58 4.30 2.41
CA LEU A 52 0.05 4.77 1.15
C LEU A 52 -0.17 3.56 0.25
N ALA A 53 -1.42 3.22 -0.01
CA ALA A 53 -1.79 2.00 -0.73
C ALA A 53 -2.23 2.33 -2.16
N PRO A 54 -1.74 1.61 -3.17
CA PRO A 54 -2.21 1.80 -4.53
C PRO A 54 -3.64 1.29 -4.69
N CYS A 55 -4.39 1.90 -5.61
CA CYS A 55 -5.76 1.50 -5.91
C CYS A 55 -5.97 1.43 -7.41
N THR A 56 -6.70 0.40 -7.89
CA THR A 56 -7.24 0.41 -9.24
C THR A 56 -8.60 1.11 -9.29
N ALA A 57 -9.35 1.08 -8.20
CA ALA A 57 -10.61 1.80 -8.04
C ALA A 57 -10.84 2.08 -6.54
N PHE A 58 -11.62 3.10 -6.27
CA PHE A 58 -12.03 3.45 -4.91
C PHE A 58 -13.41 4.09 -4.91
N ASP A 59 -14.04 4.16 -3.74
CA ASP A 59 -15.31 4.85 -3.57
C ASP A 59 -15.29 5.77 -2.33
N GLU A 60 -16.36 6.52 -2.15
CA GLU A 60 -16.46 7.49 -1.05
C GLU A 60 -16.70 6.83 0.32
N ALA A 61 -16.94 5.53 0.36
CA ALA A 61 -17.03 4.78 1.62
C ALA A 61 -15.68 4.28 2.10
N GLY A 62 -14.60 4.59 1.38
CA GLY A 62 -13.25 4.15 1.73
C GLY A 62 -12.93 2.74 1.26
N ARG A 63 -13.74 2.16 0.38
CA ARG A 63 -13.45 0.85 -0.20
C ARG A 63 -12.48 1.01 -1.36
N ARG A 64 -11.58 0.04 -1.50
CA ARG A 64 -10.59 0.04 -2.58
C ARG A 64 -10.55 -1.30 -3.28
N VAL A 65 -10.25 -1.26 -4.57
CA VAL A 65 -9.92 -2.45 -5.35
C VAL A 65 -8.41 -2.40 -5.63
N GLY A 66 -7.74 -3.49 -5.33
CA GLY A 66 -6.31 -3.63 -5.57
C GLY A 66 -6.01 -4.22 -6.94
N MET A 67 -4.77 -4.68 -7.12
CA MET A 67 -4.26 -5.21 -8.38
C MET A 67 -4.61 -6.68 -8.63
N GLY A 68 -5.47 -7.27 -7.82
CA GLY A 68 -5.96 -8.63 -8.00
C GLY A 68 -5.14 -9.73 -7.33
N LYS A 69 -3.96 -9.44 -6.82
CA LYS A 69 -3.08 -10.45 -6.19
C LYS A 69 -3.18 -10.50 -4.67
N GLY A 70 -3.89 -9.55 -4.05
CA GLY A 70 -4.17 -9.57 -2.62
C GLY A 70 -3.00 -9.21 -1.72
N TYR A 71 -1.94 -8.60 -2.25
CA TYR A 71 -0.80 -8.18 -1.42
C TYR A 71 -1.22 -7.24 -0.29
N TYR A 72 -1.94 -6.18 -0.62
CA TYR A 72 -2.37 -5.20 0.38
C TYR A 72 -3.53 -5.71 1.22
N ASP A 73 -4.39 -6.56 0.67
CA ASP A 73 -5.50 -7.15 1.42
C ASP A 73 -5.00 -8.03 2.58
N ARG A 74 -3.80 -8.62 2.44
CA ARG A 74 -3.16 -9.39 3.49
C ARG A 74 -2.29 -8.52 4.42
N PHE A 75 -1.74 -7.43 3.89
CA PHE A 75 -0.81 -6.58 4.62
C PHE A 75 -1.53 -5.58 5.51
N LEU A 76 -2.54 -4.90 4.98
CA LEU A 76 -3.21 -3.79 5.69
C LEU A 76 -3.84 -4.19 7.03
N PRO A 77 -4.44 -5.40 7.19
CA PRO A 77 -4.95 -5.81 8.50
C PRO A 77 -3.88 -5.88 9.58
N ARG A 78 -2.62 -6.09 9.20
CA ARG A 78 -1.50 -6.12 10.14
C ARG A 78 -1.01 -4.73 10.52
N CYS A 79 -1.41 -3.70 9.80
CA CYS A 79 -1.03 -2.31 10.04
C CYS A 79 -2.05 -1.64 10.98
N ALA A 80 -2.34 -2.25 12.12
CA ALA A 80 -3.44 -1.84 12.99
C ALA A 80 -3.30 -0.42 13.54
N ARG A 81 -2.07 0.09 13.64
CA ARG A 81 -1.77 1.43 14.15
C ARG A 81 -1.78 2.49 13.05
N ALA A 82 -1.56 2.09 11.80
CA ALA A 82 -1.34 3.03 10.71
C ALA A 82 -2.63 3.69 10.23
N ALA A 83 -2.53 4.96 9.84
CA ALA A 83 -3.50 5.56 8.95
C ALA A 83 -3.26 5.03 7.54
N VAL A 84 -4.31 4.67 6.81
CA VAL A 84 -4.20 4.09 5.47
C VAL A 84 -4.86 5.02 4.48
N TYR A 85 -4.05 5.58 3.58
CA TYR A 85 -4.52 6.44 2.50
C TYR A 85 -4.27 5.76 1.16
N GLY A 86 -5.28 5.77 0.29
CA GLY A 86 -5.10 5.31 -1.07
C GLY A 86 -4.45 6.39 -1.94
N ILE A 87 -3.77 5.97 -2.98
CA ILE A 87 -3.24 6.86 -4.02
C ILE A 87 -3.88 6.45 -5.33
N ALA A 88 -4.57 7.37 -5.99
CA ALA A 88 -5.29 7.11 -7.22
C ALA A 88 -5.53 8.41 -8.00
N TYR A 89 -6.00 8.27 -9.23
CA TYR A 89 -6.54 9.39 -9.99
C TYR A 89 -8.04 9.53 -9.74
N GLU A 90 -8.57 10.74 -9.89
CA GLU A 90 -10.01 10.98 -9.75
C GLU A 90 -10.83 10.08 -10.70
N ALA A 91 -10.31 9.81 -11.88
CA ALA A 91 -10.96 8.94 -12.86
C ALA A 91 -11.15 7.50 -12.38
N GLN A 92 -10.43 7.08 -11.31
CA GLN A 92 -10.55 5.75 -10.74
C GLN A 92 -11.65 5.65 -9.67
N LYS A 93 -12.32 6.76 -9.37
CA LYS A 93 -13.44 6.78 -8.44
C LYS A 93 -14.65 6.09 -9.07
N VAL A 94 -15.31 5.24 -8.31
CA VAL A 94 -16.53 4.53 -8.70
C VAL A 94 -17.60 4.74 -7.65
N ASP A 95 -18.87 4.46 -8.00
CA ASP A 95 -19.98 4.63 -7.06
C ASP A 95 -19.91 3.64 -5.90
N ALA A 96 -19.55 2.40 -6.20
CA ALA A 96 -19.35 1.36 -5.17
C ALA A 96 -18.26 0.40 -5.63
N ALA A 97 -17.15 0.42 -4.91
CA ALA A 97 -16.04 -0.49 -5.17
C ALA A 97 -16.35 -1.87 -4.60
N ALA A 98 -15.99 -2.91 -5.34
CA ALA A 98 -16.12 -4.28 -4.85
C ALA A 98 -15.11 -4.50 -3.73
N ALA A 99 -15.61 -4.88 -2.56
CA ALA A 99 -14.76 -5.16 -1.39
C ALA A 99 -15.38 -6.30 -0.59
N GLY A 100 -14.52 -7.13 -0.02
CA GLY A 100 -14.95 -8.19 0.88
C GLY A 100 -15.16 -7.69 2.30
N PRO A 101 -15.79 -8.50 3.15
CA PRO A 101 -16.06 -8.10 4.54
C PRO A 101 -14.81 -7.96 5.40
N LEU A 102 -13.70 -8.56 4.98
CA LEU A 102 -12.43 -8.51 5.70
C LEU A 102 -11.48 -7.44 5.14
N ASP A 103 -11.86 -6.73 4.08
CA ASP A 103 -11.03 -5.71 3.49
C ASP A 103 -10.93 -4.49 4.41
N VAL A 104 -9.72 -3.95 4.53
CA VAL A 104 -9.49 -2.75 5.32
C VAL A 104 -9.94 -1.53 4.52
N ARG A 105 -10.75 -0.69 5.16
CA ARG A 105 -11.18 0.57 4.55
C ARG A 105 -10.08 1.61 4.62
N LEU A 106 -10.01 2.44 3.59
CA LEU A 106 -9.12 3.59 3.58
C LEU A 106 -9.61 4.64 4.57
N ASP A 107 -8.69 5.32 5.22
CA ASP A 107 -8.99 6.52 6.01
C ASP A 107 -9.16 7.74 5.11
N GLY A 108 -8.60 7.71 3.92
CA GLY A 108 -8.73 8.75 2.93
C GLY A 108 -8.10 8.35 1.61
N ILE A 109 -8.09 9.29 0.68
CA ILE A 109 -7.53 9.12 -0.67
C ILE A 109 -6.75 10.36 -1.08
N ILE A 110 -5.66 10.15 -1.78
CA ILE A 110 -4.84 11.21 -2.38
C ILE A 110 -4.98 11.08 -3.89
N THR A 111 -5.46 12.13 -4.53
CA THR A 111 -5.58 12.19 -5.98
C THR A 111 -4.85 13.44 -6.51
N GLU A 112 -4.85 13.61 -7.84
CA GLU A 112 -4.30 14.82 -8.44
C GLU A 112 -5.03 16.09 -8.03
N ARG A 113 -6.23 15.98 -7.43
CA ARG A 113 -7.03 17.12 -6.99
C ARG A 113 -6.87 17.45 -5.51
N GLY A 114 -6.28 16.57 -4.72
CA GLY A 114 -6.05 16.82 -3.30
C GLY A 114 -6.20 15.59 -2.43
N ILE A 115 -6.34 15.83 -1.14
CA ILE A 115 -6.46 14.80 -0.11
C ILE A 115 -7.88 14.85 0.44
N TYR A 116 -8.55 13.70 0.41
CA TYR A 116 -9.92 13.55 0.91
C TYR A 116 -9.95 12.55 2.05
N THR A 117 -10.78 12.79 3.05
CA THR A 117 -11.02 11.87 4.15
C THR A 117 -12.50 11.51 4.22
N TRP A 118 -12.82 10.34 4.80
CA TRP A 118 -14.18 9.79 4.82
C TRP A 118 -14.89 10.00 6.16
N LYS A 119 -14.38 10.85 6.96
CA LYS A 119 -14.98 11.08 8.29
C LYS A 119 -15.56 12.47 8.40
#